data_0f5f7fbb2003bdad91016a43c669ec6c
#
_entry.id   0f5f7fbb2003bdad91016a43c669ec6c
#
_cell.length_a   1.000
_cell.length_b   1.000
_cell.length_c   1.000
_cell.angle_alpha   90.00
_cell.angle_beta   90.00
_cell.angle_gamma   90.00
#
_symmetry.space_group_name_H-M   'P 1'
#
loop_
_entity.id
_entity.type
_entity.pdbx_description
1 polymer ?
#
loop_
_entity_poly.entity_id
_entity_poly.type
_entity_poly.pdbx_seq_one_letter_code
_entity_poly.pdbx_strand_id
1 'polypeptide(L)'
;MTKRGRHRGSGRVTPKTTRPGDFSSTAHHQGSRGEPPLLANIRAALRDEEPLAVLSLASSLVAALDSRRDDPFERTEHPSAPRLTLAEFTDSFIHTDRVETSAMLAALAQLAGDELLRARVRRALARRSHALPTWLAELDGTSVVGAVVMSHVLGDGDNVMLEVSLPAGHNLCFVVYIDHNMGTLVKDAYPVPDSLENLVRLMADMNDDPDFSFEDLNLADARERITAAIERGAMTYPPLETDTWPACRPLVEWATRLLPLGGTGYVRPTWDEAATAELANRFFASPYGAGIDDRDHRNLLESLLWFATDYGPGDPLRWSSVAVEILLIDWLPRKIVAEANYLALAPDLLRAYVKFAHAERGIRASLTNETLAAVDRYEPEFLAAISSPRLQGPAALLAAAGFLDDADLNDADLDGAAHYLDFATIALGWLFDAVGGPEALMSLDDAPLPDREFSWVDIAPDVVERVTEVLALCDQFCIDKLDIEYRSACRTFLERVARGDPAIFRRKASSNTAAAAICWTIGKVNELFTSRGMRVMDLTAYFAISQGGVSQRAETMIRAAGYERADEPGVINLGDLDLLVSARRAQISMLCDLLLDPDSLD
;
A
#
# COMPACT_ATOMS: atom_id res chain seq x y z
N MET A 1 37.25 -16.71 -16.57
CA MET A 1 36.28 -15.76 -17.13
C MET A 1 34.91 -16.40 -17.01
N THR A 2 34.25 -16.17 -15.91
CA THR A 2 32.93 -16.78 -15.58
C THR A 2 31.97 -15.63 -15.30
N LYS A 3 30.99 -15.42 -16.18
CA LYS A 3 29.90 -14.47 -16.00
C LYS A 3 29.01 -14.97 -14.85
N ARG A 4 28.95 -14.23 -13.76
CA ARG A 4 27.95 -14.40 -12.70
C ARG A 4 26.60 -13.95 -13.26
N GLY A 5 25.68 -14.90 -13.45
CA GLY A 5 24.27 -14.62 -13.68
C GLY A 5 23.65 -14.05 -12.40
N ARG A 6 23.01 -12.90 -12.53
CA ARG A 6 22.15 -12.35 -11.47
C ARG A 6 20.85 -13.16 -11.49
N HIS A 7 20.63 -13.98 -10.47
CA HIS A 7 19.30 -14.51 -10.18
C HIS A 7 18.40 -13.34 -9.79
N ARG A 8 17.35 -13.14 -10.58
CA ARG A 8 16.21 -12.30 -10.21
C ARG A 8 15.35 -13.15 -9.27
N GLY A 9 15.12 -12.66 -8.07
CA GLY A 9 14.13 -13.25 -7.15
C GLY A 9 12.74 -13.18 -7.79
N SER A 10 11.97 -14.23 -7.63
CA SER A 10 10.57 -14.33 -8.06
C SER A 10 9.65 -13.57 -7.09
N GLY A 11 9.88 -12.29 -6.97
CA GLY A 11 8.99 -11.40 -6.24
C GLY A 11 8.19 -10.59 -7.25
N ARG A 12 6.88 -10.69 -7.22
CA ARG A 12 5.90 -9.84 -7.91
C ARG A 12 6.10 -9.72 -9.42
N VAL A 13 5.38 -10.52 -10.17
CA VAL A 13 5.05 -10.15 -11.53
C VAL A 13 3.95 -9.08 -11.48
N THR A 14 4.33 -7.85 -11.17
CA THR A 14 3.62 -6.74 -11.75
C THR A 14 4.10 -6.68 -13.19
N PRO A 15 3.23 -6.84 -14.19
CA PRO A 15 3.61 -6.54 -15.56
C PRO A 15 4.24 -5.14 -15.52
N LYS A 16 5.40 -4.95 -16.14
CA LYS A 16 5.82 -3.62 -16.56
C LYS A 16 4.86 -3.18 -17.66
N THR A 17 3.63 -2.86 -17.26
CA THR A 17 2.74 -2.11 -18.10
C THR A 17 3.43 -0.79 -18.35
N THR A 18 3.57 -0.41 -19.59
CA THR A 18 3.62 0.98 -19.96
C THR A 18 2.59 1.68 -19.10
N ARG A 19 3.05 2.46 -18.12
CA ARG A 19 2.21 3.21 -17.20
C ARG A 19 1.13 3.89 -18.01
N PRO A 20 -0.16 3.82 -17.63
CA PRO A 20 -1.16 4.66 -18.24
C PRO A 20 -0.74 6.09 -17.96
N GLY A 21 -0.33 6.78 -19.04
CA GLY A 21 -0.06 8.21 -18.99
C GLY A 21 1.21 8.63 -18.29
N ASP A 22 2.38 8.38 -18.89
CA ASP A 22 3.31 9.49 -19.05
C ASP A 22 2.58 10.57 -19.86
N PHE A 23 1.70 11.31 -19.20
CA PHE A 23 1.26 12.60 -19.68
C PHE A 23 2.46 13.54 -19.53
N SER A 24 3.52 13.30 -20.32
CA SER A 24 4.52 14.32 -20.58
C SER A 24 3.81 15.42 -21.35
N SER A 25 3.31 16.37 -20.62
CA SER A 25 2.89 17.68 -21.09
C SER A 25 4.09 18.41 -21.68
N THR A 26 4.55 17.98 -22.84
CA THR A 26 5.33 18.80 -23.76
C THR A 26 4.42 19.30 -24.87
N ALA A 27 3.42 20.07 -24.46
CA ALA A 27 2.78 21.03 -25.32
C ALA A 27 2.82 22.37 -24.56
N HIS A 28 3.82 23.17 -24.84
CA HIS A 28 3.69 24.61 -24.67
C HIS A 28 2.53 25.09 -25.53
N HIS A 29 1.31 24.91 -25.03
CA HIS A 29 0.18 25.69 -25.50
C HIS A 29 0.13 26.94 -24.64
N GLN A 30 0.36 28.06 -25.26
CA GLN A 30 -0.07 29.37 -24.78
C GLN A 30 -1.59 29.29 -24.53
N GLY A 31 -1.98 28.77 -23.36
CA GLY A 31 -3.34 28.84 -22.85
C GLY A 31 -3.69 30.31 -22.61
N SER A 32 -4.80 30.76 -23.13
CA SER A 32 -5.35 32.09 -22.85
C SER A 32 -5.35 32.30 -21.32
N ARG A 33 -4.83 33.43 -20.88
CA ARG A 33 -4.83 33.85 -19.48
C ARG A 33 -6.25 33.75 -18.91
N GLY A 34 -6.50 32.76 -18.04
CA GLY A 34 -7.72 32.66 -17.26
C GLY A 34 -8.51 31.34 -17.31
N GLU A 35 -8.08 30.33 -18.11
CA GLU A 35 -8.82 29.05 -18.11
C GLU A 35 -8.34 28.13 -16.97
N PRO A 36 -9.29 27.53 -16.17
CA PRO A 36 -8.91 26.58 -15.12
C PRO A 36 -8.16 25.38 -15.71
N PRO A 37 -7.03 24.93 -15.12
CA PRO A 37 -6.24 23.81 -15.63
C PRO A 37 -7.05 22.52 -15.82
N LEU A 38 -8.05 22.29 -14.97
CA LEU A 38 -8.91 21.12 -15.04
C LEU A 38 -9.72 21.05 -16.36
N LEU A 39 -10.26 22.17 -16.84
CA LEU A 39 -10.99 22.18 -18.11
C LEU A 39 -10.08 21.88 -19.30
N ALA A 40 -8.82 22.34 -19.23
CA ALA A 40 -7.83 22.01 -20.25
C ALA A 40 -7.50 20.50 -20.25
N ASN A 41 -7.38 19.87 -19.07
CA ASN A 41 -7.14 18.44 -18.94
C ASN A 41 -8.34 17.61 -19.45
N ILE A 42 -9.57 18.00 -19.12
CA ILE A 42 -10.78 17.34 -19.64
C ILE A 42 -10.83 17.44 -21.17
N ARG A 43 -10.52 18.61 -21.72
CA ARG A 43 -10.49 18.81 -23.17
C ARG A 43 -9.40 17.95 -23.84
N ALA A 44 -8.25 17.79 -23.22
CA ALA A 44 -7.19 16.90 -23.71
C ALA A 44 -7.68 15.45 -23.71
N ALA A 45 -8.27 14.97 -22.61
CA ALA A 45 -8.82 13.62 -22.50
C ALA A 45 -9.92 13.32 -23.53
N LEU A 46 -10.77 14.32 -23.86
CA LEU A 46 -11.81 14.18 -24.89
C LEU A 46 -11.26 14.12 -26.33
N ARG A 47 -10.08 14.66 -26.58
CA ARG A 47 -9.42 14.59 -27.90
C ARG A 47 -8.75 13.26 -28.19
N ASP A 48 -8.45 12.52 -27.15
CA ASP A 48 -7.72 11.23 -27.25
C ASP A 48 -8.62 10.11 -27.81
N GLU A 49 -9.93 10.37 -27.95
CA GLU A 49 -10.96 9.42 -28.43
C GLU A 49 -11.02 8.10 -27.60
N GLU A 50 -10.10 7.90 -26.67
CA GLU A 50 -10.02 6.73 -25.80
C GLU A 50 -10.86 6.94 -24.52
N PRO A 51 -11.86 6.07 -24.27
CA PRO A 51 -12.71 6.19 -23.09
C PRO A 51 -11.94 6.24 -21.77
N LEU A 52 -10.83 5.52 -21.70
CA LEU A 52 -10.02 5.39 -20.51
C LEU A 52 -9.48 6.73 -19.99
N ALA A 53 -9.11 7.65 -20.87
CA ALA A 53 -8.58 8.96 -20.47
C ALA A 53 -9.60 9.77 -19.66
N VAL A 54 -10.84 9.85 -20.15
CA VAL A 54 -11.94 10.57 -19.47
C VAL A 54 -12.38 9.84 -18.20
N LEU A 55 -12.52 8.51 -18.26
CA LEU A 55 -12.96 7.69 -17.13
C LEU A 55 -11.93 7.71 -15.99
N SER A 56 -10.63 7.64 -16.29
CA SER A 56 -9.56 7.73 -15.28
C SER A 56 -9.52 9.11 -14.62
N LEU A 57 -9.71 10.18 -15.39
CA LEU A 57 -9.78 11.53 -14.83
C LEU A 57 -11.00 11.68 -13.90
N ALA A 58 -12.17 11.18 -14.32
CA ALA A 58 -13.38 11.20 -13.51
C ALA A 58 -13.20 10.36 -12.22
N SER A 59 -12.58 9.18 -12.33
CA SER A 59 -12.28 8.31 -11.20
C SER A 59 -11.35 8.99 -10.18
N SER A 60 -10.28 9.62 -10.66
CA SER A 60 -9.35 10.36 -9.79
C SER A 60 -10.05 11.52 -9.06
N LEU A 61 -11.00 12.20 -9.72
CA LEU A 61 -11.78 13.26 -9.07
C LEU A 61 -12.74 12.71 -8.02
N VAL A 62 -13.42 11.59 -8.29
CA VAL A 62 -14.27 10.92 -7.28
C VAL A 62 -13.44 10.48 -6.10
N ALA A 63 -12.29 9.85 -6.34
CA ALA A 63 -11.38 9.41 -5.29
C ALA A 63 -10.83 10.57 -4.43
N ALA A 64 -10.52 11.71 -5.06
CA ALA A 64 -10.02 12.89 -4.35
C ALA A 64 -11.08 13.58 -3.46
N LEU A 65 -12.37 13.32 -3.74
CA LEU A 65 -13.51 13.88 -3.00
C LEU A 65 -14.21 12.84 -2.13
N ASP A 66 -13.65 11.64 -1.99
CA ASP A 66 -14.20 10.55 -1.18
C ASP A 66 -13.86 10.74 0.29
N SER A 67 -14.87 11.03 1.10
CA SER A 67 -14.71 11.23 2.54
C SER A 67 -14.32 9.96 3.31
N ARG A 68 -14.54 8.77 2.72
CA ARG A 68 -14.11 7.48 3.34
C ARG A 68 -12.58 7.35 3.45
N ARG A 69 -11.85 8.18 2.74
CA ARG A 69 -10.39 8.26 2.78
C ARG A 69 -9.88 9.29 3.79
N ASP A 70 -10.78 9.89 4.53
CA ASP A 70 -10.43 10.79 5.60
C ASP A 70 -9.73 9.97 6.69
N ASP A 71 -8.56 10.42 7.09
CA ASP A 71 -7.91 9.87 8.26
C ASP A 71 -8.82 10.10 9.46
N PRO A 72 -9.35 9.03 10.11
CA PRO A 72 -10.24 9.18 11.25
C PRO A 72 -9.53 9.85 12.44
N PHE A 73 -8.20 9.87 12.44
CA PHE A 73 -7.36 10.44 13.50
C PHE A 73 -6.82 11.83 13.15
N GLU A 74 -7.11 12.37 11.96
CA GLU A 74 -6.69 13.72 11.57
C GLU A 74 -7.45 14.77 12.41
N ARG A 75 -6.84 15.27 13.49
CA ARG A 75 -7.32 16.43 14.22
C ARG A 75 -7.06 17.70 13.41
N THR A 76 -8.11 18.36 12.97
CA THR A 76 -8.02 19.71 12.42
C THR A 76 -7.93 20.71 13.56
N GLU A 77 -6.76 21.18 13.95
CA GLU A 77 -6.55 22.24 14.94
C GLU A 77 -7.10 23.61 14.50
N HIS A 78 -7.43 23.75 13.24
CA HIS A 78 -8.11 24.92 12.71
C HIS A 78 -9.39 24.48 11.99
N PRO A 79 -10.51 25.24 12.09
CA PRO A 79 -11.64 25.03 11.21
C PRO A 79 -11.18 25.26 9.78
N SER A 80 -10.71 24.18 9.14
CA SER A 80 -10.34 24.19 7.74
C SER A 80 -11.52 24.68 6.93
N ALA A 81 -11.26 25.37 5.83
CA ALA A 81 -12.27 25.77 4.88
C ALA A 81 -13.18 24.56 4.61
N PRO A 82 -14.51 24.76 4.47
CA PRO A 82 -15.44 23.67 4.26
C PRO A 82 -14.95 22.83 3.07
N ARG A 83 -14.79 21.52 3.34
CA ARG A 83 -14.27 20.58 2.34
C ARG A 83 -15.24 20.49 1.20
N LEU A 84 -14.74 20.59 -0.02
CA LEU A 84 -15.54 20.46 -1.23
C LEU A 84 -16.02 19.00 -1.34
N THR A 85 -17.32 18.82 -1.23
CA THR A 85 -17.95 17.51 -1.43
C THR A 85 -18.10 17.19 -2.92
N LEU A 86 -18.25 15.90 -3.26
CA LEU A 86 -18.55 15.48 -4.64
C LEU A 86 -19.84 16.13 -5.16
N ALA A 87 -20.83 16.34 -4.30
CA ALA A 87 -22.09 16.99 -4.66
C ALA A 87 -21.86 18.47 -5.02
N GLU A 88 -21.13 19.23 -4.21
CA GLU A 88 -20.81 20.65 -4.47
C GLU A 88 -19.92 20.80 -5.71
N PHE A 89 -18.93 19.91 -5.87
CA PHE A 89 -18.11 19.87 -7.07
C PHE A 89 -18.95 19.64 -8.34
N THR A 90 -19.85 18.65 -8.30
CA THR A 90 -20.78 18.37 -9.39
C THR A 90 -21.69 19.56 -9.69
N ASP A 91 -22.15 20.27 -8.66
CA ASP A 91 -22.95 21.49 -8.83
C ASP A 91 -22.20 22.60 -9.54
N SER A 92 -20.92 22.78 -9.25
CA SER A 92 -20.09 23.76 -9.96
C SER A 92 -20.05 23.47 -11.46
N PHE A 93 -20.03 22.19 -11.84
CA PHE A 93 -20.07 21.75 -13.22
C PHE A 93 -21.47 21.89 -13.85
N ILE A 94 -22.53 21.65 -13.07
CA ILE A 94 -23.90 21.89 -13.52
C ILE A 94 -24.12 23.38 -13.86
N HIS A 95 -23.53 24.29 -13.13
CA HIS A 95 -23.63 25.73 -13.37
C HIS A 95 -22.68 26.25 -14.47
N THR A 96 -21.73 25.42 -14.92
CA THR A 96 -20.79 25.77 -15.98
C THR A 96 -21.18 25.07 -17.29
N ASP A 97 -21.80 25.78 -18.22
CA ASP A 97 -22.32 25.23 -19.48
C ASP A 97 -21.22 25.16 -20.56
N ARG A 98 -20.46 24.05 -20.56
CA ARG A 98 -19.40 23.74 -21.52
C ARG A 98 -19.40 22.26 -21.87
N VAL A 99 -18.83 21.91 -23.03
CA VAL A 99 -18.71 20.51 -23.46
C VAL A 99 -17.89 19.68 -22.48
N GLU A 100 -16.80 20.23 -21.94
CA GLU A 100 -15.94 19.59 -20.98
C GLU A 100 -16.67 19.25 -19.67
N THR A 101 -17.47 20.19 -19.16
CA THR A 101 -18.26 19.93 -17.94
C THR A 101 -19.41 18.97 -18.21
N SER A 102 -20.00 18.97 -19.40
CA SER A 102 -21.01 17.98 -19.76
C SER A 102 -20.45 16.57 -19.86
N ALA A 103 -19.28 16.42 -20.45
CA ALA A 103 -18.58 15.14 -20.52
C ALA A 103 -18.22 14.60 -19.12
N MET A 104 -17.65 15.45 -18.28
CA MET A 104 -17.29 15.06 -16.92
C MET A 104 -18.52 14.71 -16.07
N LEU A 105 -19.62 15.47 -16.18
CA LEU A 105 -20.89 15.18 -15.52
C LEU A 105 -21.43 13.80 -15.92
N ALA A 106 -21.37 13.43 -17.21
CA ALA A 106 -21.81 12.13 -17.68
C ALA A 106 -20.99 10.98 -17.02
N ALA A 107 -19.67 11.12 -16.95
CA ALA A 107 -18.79 10.14 -16.30
C ALA A 107 -19.00 10.09 -14.78
N LEU A 108 -18.99 11.23 -14.09
CA LEU A 108 -19.15 11.31 -12.63
C LEU A 108 -20.48 10.71 -12.16
N ALA A 109 -21.57 10.90 -12.91
CA ALA A 109 -22.86 10.33 -12.56
C ALA A 109 -22.86 8.80 -12.51
N GLN A 110 -22.04 8.15 -13.33
CA GLN A 110 -21.89 6.69 -13.33
C GLN A 110 -20.97 6.20 -12.21
N LEU A 111 -19.83 6.87 -12.04
CA LEU A 111 -18.81 6.45 -11.08
C LEU A 111 -19.22 6.67 -9.62
N ALA A 112 -19.92 7.76 -9.32
CA ALA A 112 -20.31 8.11 -7.96
C ALA A 112 -21.23 7.11 -7.25
N GLY A 113 -21.98 6.27 -7.99
CA GLY A 113 -22.91 5.29 -7.40
C GLY A 113 -24.10 5.86 -6.64
N ASP A 114 -24.30 7.18 -6.69
CA ASP A 114 -25.38 7.90 -6.03
C ASP A 114 -26.55 8.17 -7.02
N GLU A 115 -27.68 7.54 -6.77
CA GLU A 115 -28.87 7.67 -7.63
C GLU A 115 -29.45 9.09 -7.65
N LEU A 116 -29.38 9.83 -6.54
CA LEU A 116 -29.87 11.21 -6.47
C LEU A 116 -28.97 12.12 -7.31
N LEU A 117 -27.66 11.96 -7.17
CA LEU A 117 -26.68 12.68 -7.97
C LEU A 117 -26.86 12.36 -9.46
N ARG A 118 -27.01 11.08 -9.82
CA ARG A 118 -27.25 10.62 -11.19
C ARG A 118 -28.52 11.25 -11.79
N ALA A 119 -29.62 11.22 -11.05
CA ALA A 119 -30.88 11.82 -11.49
C ALA A 119 -30.79 13.36 -11.67
N ARG A 120 -30.00 14.02 -10.82
CA ARG A 120 -29.74 15.46 -10.90
C ARG A 120 -28.91 15.80 -12.14
N VAL A 121 -27.83 15.05 -12.37
CA VAL A 121 -26.97 15.21 -13.54
C VAL A 121 -27.75 14.97 -14.85
N ARG A 122 -28.55 13.89 -14.92
CA ARG A 122 -29.39 13.60 -16.09
C ARG A 122 -30.30 14.78 -16.43
N ARG A 123 -30.95 15.39 -15.43
CA ARG A 123 -31.80 16.57 -15.63
C ARG A 123 -31.02 17.80 -16.12
N ALA A 124 -29.79 17.96 -15.67
CA ALA A 124 -28.91 19.04 -16.11
C ALA A 124 -28.46 18.81 -17.57
N LEU A 125 -27.99 17.61 -17.89
CA LEU A 125 -27.54 17.23 -19.24
C LEU A 125 -28.69 17.32 -20.29
N ALA A 126 -29.92 16.95 -19.92
CA ALA A 126 -31.07 17.05 -20.80
C ALA A 126 -31.41 18.50 -21.25
N ARG A 127 -30.88 19.52 -20.58
CA ARG A 127 -31.04 20.93 -20.92
C ARG A 127 -29.89 21.48 -21.76
N ARG A 128 -28.86 20.68 -22.02
CA ARG A 128 -27.68 21.06 -22.76
C ARG A 128 -27.71 20.48 -24.17
N SER A 129 -27.05 21.14 -25.10
CA SER A 129 -26.99 20.72 -26.50
C SER A 129 -25.58 20.30 -26.96
N HIS A 130 -24.68 20.02 -26.03
CA HIS A 130 -23.33 19.61 -26.38
C HIS A 130 -23.34 18.22 -26.99
N ALA A 131 -22.65 18.06 -28.13
CA ALA A 131 -22.36 16.76 -28.69
C ALA A 131 -21.26 16.08 -27.87
N LEU A 132 -21.60 14.98 -27.24
CA LEU A 132 -20.63 14.11 -26.55
C LEU A 132 -20.29 12.91 -27.43
N PRO A 133 -19.10 12.28 -27.26
CA PRO A 133 -18.84 11.00 -27.89
C PRO A 133 -19.94 9.98 -27.57
N THR A 134 -20.32 9.15 -28.56
CA THR A 134 -21.42 8.19 -28.41
C THR A 134 -21.25 7.27 -27.20
N TRP A 135 -20.04 6.76 -26.99
CA TRP A 135 -19.74 5.90 -25.86
C TRP A 135 -20.02 6.58 -24.50
N LEU A 136 -19.81 7.89 -24.42
CA LEU A 136 -19.99 8.66 -23.19
C LEU A 136 -21.46 9.09 -23.01
N ALA A 137 -22.13 9.46 -24.10
CA ALA A 137 -23.56 9.82 -24.08
C ALA A 137 -24.45 8.63 -23.70
N GLU A 138 -24.05 7.42 -24.08
CA GLU A 138 -24.76 6.16 -23.85
C GLU A 138 -24.11 5.28 -22.76
N LEU A 139 -23.29 5.86 -21.86
CA LEU A 139 -22.52 5.13 -20.86
C LEU A 139 -23.39 4.26 -19.92
N ASP A 140 -24.68 4.57 -19.81
CA ASP A 140 -25.68 3.72 -19.13
C ASP A 140 -25.83 2.33 -19.80
N GLY A 141 -25.46 2.18 -21.06
CA GLY A 141 -25.50 0.91 -21.82
C GLY A 141 -24.29 0.01 -21.58
N THR A 142 -23.40 0.37 -20.65
CA THR A 142 -22.22 -0.43 -20.31
C THR A 142 -22.62 -1.72 -19.61
N SER A 143 -21.92 -2.80 -19.94
CA SER A 143 -22.09 -4.10 -19.29
C SER A 143 -20.75 -4.81 -19.06
N VAL A 144 -20.70 -5.69 -18.07
CA VAL A 144 -19.57 -6.61 -17.89
C VAL A 144 -19.89 -7.91 -18.61
N VAL A 145 -19.02 -8.33 -19.51
CA VAL A 145 -19.25 -9.46 -20.43
C VAL A 145 -18.41 -10.68 -20.14
N GLY A 146 -17.36 -10.57 -19.34
CA GLY A 146 -16.48 -11.67 -18.96
C GLY A 146 -15.73 -11.39 -17.67
N ALA A 147 -15.35 -12.46 -16.99
CA ALA A 147 -14.45 -12.44 -15.85
C ALA A 147 -13.53 -13.65 -15.85
N VAL A 148 -12.26 -13.45 -15.51
CA VAL A 148 -11.25 -14.50 -15.34
C VAL A 148 -10.50 -14.24 -14.05
N VAL A 149 -10.14 -15.28 -13.32
CA VAL A 149 -9.22 -15.19 -12.19
C VAL A 149 -7.89 -15.83 -12.57
N MET A 150 -6.81 -15.11 -12.32
CA MET A 150 -5.45 -15.62 -12.40
C MET A 150 -4.95 -15.85 -10.96
N SER A 151 -4.62 -17.10 -10.65
CA SER A 151 -4.15 -17.52 -9.33
C SER A 151 -2.82 -18.24 -9.42
N HIS A 152 -2.01 -18.12 -8.38
CA HIS A 152 -0.75 -18.87 -8.24
C HIS A 152 -0.92 -20.03 -7.27
N VAL A 153 -0.21 -21.16 -7.49
CA VAL A 153 -0.32 -22.38 -6.68
C VAL A 153 -0.06 -22.15 -5.19
N LEU A 154 0.75 -21.17 -4.82
CA LEU A 154 1.04 -20.81 -3.43
C LEU A 154 -0.07 -19.99 -2.77
N GLY A 155 -0.92 -19.33 -3.55
CA GLY A 155 -2.13 -18.67 -3.07
C GLY A 155 -1.93 -17.36 -2.32
N ASP A 156 -0.84 -16.64 -2.54
CA ASP A 156 -0.58 -15.33 -1.90
C ASP A 156 -1.62 -14.27 -2.29
N GLY A 157 -2.18 -14.36 -3.48
CA GLY A 157 -3.21 -13.46 -3.98
C GLY A 157 -3.72 -13.86 -5.34
N ASP A 158 -4.86 -13.26 -5.72
CA ASP A 158 -5.54 -13.48 -6.98
C ASP A 158 -5.64 -12.18 -7.79
N ASN A 159 -5.50 -12.28 -9.12
CA ASN A 159 -5.88 -11.19 -10.02
C ASN A 159 -7.25 -11.51 -10.62
N VAL A 160 -8.28 -10.76 -10.21
CA VAL A 160 -9.60 -10.84 -10.84
C VAL A 160 -9.64 -9.85 -12.01
N MET A 161 -9.84 -10.38 -13.22
CA MET A 161 -9.92 -9.61 -14.45
C MET A 161 -11.37 -9.54 -14.91
N LEU A 162 -11.85 -8.33 -15.19
CA LEU A 162 -13.20 -8.08 -15.69
C LEU A 162 -13.14 -7.44 -17.07
N GLU A 163 -13.94 -7.90 -18.02
CA GLU A 163 -14.15 -7.22 -19.30
C GLU A 163 -15.42 -6.39 -19.28
N VAL A 164 -15.27 -5.10 -19.49
CA VAL A 164 -16.34 -4.12 -19.55
C VAL A 164 -16.53 -3.70 -21.00
N SER A 165 -17.69 -3.99 -21.57
CA SER A 165 -18.09 -3.53 -22.90
C SER A 165 -18.81 -2.19 -22.79
N LEU A 166 -18.20 -1.18 -23.39
CA LEU A 166 -18.74 0.16 -23.48
C LEU A 166 -19.53 0.34 -24.79
N PRO A 167 -20.50 1.29 -24.84
CA PRO A 167 -21.16 1.66 -26.08
C PRO A 167 -20.17 2.06 -27.18
N ALA A 168 -20.60 1.98 -28.42
CA ALA A 168 -19.79 2.23 -29.61
C ALA A 168 -18.63 1.25 -29.84
N GLY A 169 -18.64 0.08 -29.17
CA GLY A 169 -17.71 -1.01 -29.43
C GLY A 169 -16.34 -0.90 -28.76
N HIS A 170 -16.22 -0.05 -27.74
CA HIS A 170 -15.02 0.00 -26.93
C HIS A 170 -15.04 -1.08 -25.82
N ASN A 171 -13.89 -1.65 -25.50
CA ASN A 171 -13.72 -2.58 -24.40
C ASN A 171 -12.66 -2.06 -23.43
N LEU A 172 -12.88 -2.28 -22.15
CA LEU A 172 -11.92 -2.05 -21.08
C LEU A 172 -11.84 -3.30 -20.21
N CYS A 173 -10.63 -3.69 -19.83
CA CYS A 173 -10.44 -4.67 -18.79
C CYS A 173 -10.00 -3.98 -17.50
N PHE A 174 -10.47 -4.50 -16.36
CA PHE A 174 -9.96 -4.14 -15.04
C PHE A 174 -9.22 -5.34 -14.47
N VAL A 175 -8.00 -5.13 -14.03
CA VAL A 175 -7.25 -6.12 -13.25
C VAL A 175 -7.30 -5.67 -11.80
N VAL A 176 -7.85 -6.52 -10.93
CA VAL A 176 -8.01 -6.24 -9.49
C VAL A 176 -7.19 -7.27 -8.73
N TYR A 177 -6.11 -6.85 -8.10
CA TYR A 177 -5.28 -7.71 -7.27
C TYR A 177 -5.82 -7.78 -5.85
N ILE A 178 -6.21 -8.98 -5.44
CA ILE A 178 -6.68 -9.30 -4.09
C ILE A 178 -5.55 -10.04 -3.37
N ASP A 179 -5.00 -9.43 -2.32
CA ASP A 179 -3.92 -9.98 -1.51
C ASP A 179 -4.51 -10.81 -0.35
N HIS A 180 -4.22 -12.11 -0.33
CA HIS A 180 -4.72 -13.02 0.69
C HIS A 180 -3.88 -12.97 1.97
N ASN A 181 -2.58 -12.67 1.87
CA ASN A 181 -1.68 -12.58 3.01
C ASN A 181 -2.04 -11.40 3.94
N MET A 182 -2.63 -10.37 3.37
CA MET A 182 -3.04 -9.16 4.11
C MET A 182 -4.53 -9.15 4.46
N GLY A 183 -5.18 -10.33 4.54
CA GLY A 183 -6.57 -10.46 4.96
C GLY A 183 -7.59 -10.51 3.81
N THR A 184 -7.18 -10.86 2.60
CA THR A 184 -8.04 -10.96 1.41
C THR A 184 -8.68 -9.62 1.04
N LEU A 185 -7.85 -8.59 0.91
CA LEU A 185 -8.26 -7.24 0.55
C LEU A 185 -7.74 -6.83 -0.83
N VAL A 186 -8.37 -5.82 -1.45
CA VAL A 186 -7.85 -5.24 -2.68
C VAL A 186 -6.64 -4.36 -2.35
N LYS A 187 -5.49 -4.75 -2.88
CA LYS A 187 -4.25 -4.02 -2.70
C LYS A 187 -3.92 -3.11 -3.87
N ASP A 188 -4.27 -3.55 -5.08
CA ASP A 188 -4.01 -2.81 -6.31
C ASP A 188 -5.08 -3.07 -7.36
N ALA A 189 -5.29 -2.11 -8.26
CA ALA A 189 -6.07 -2.31 -9.47
C ALA A 189 -5.66 -1.34 -10.56
N TYR A 190 -5.82 -1.76 -11.81
CA TYR A 190 -5.57 -0.91 -12.97
C TYR A 190 -6.47 -1.28 -14.16
N PRO A 191 -6.88 -0.29 -14.97
CA PRO A 191 -7.62 -0.51 -16.20
C PRO A 191 -6.66 -0.75 -17.38
N VAL A 192 -7.09 -1.57 -18.34
CA VAL A 192 -6.38 -1.85 -19.60
C VAL A 192 -7.36 -1.66 -20.76
N PRO A 193 -7.05 -0.84 -21.77
CA PRO A 193 -7.92 -0.62 -22.93
C PRO A 193 -7.76 -1.76 -23.95
N ASP A 194 -8.18 -2.97 -23.59
CA ASP A 194 -8.11 -4.16 -24.44
C ASP A 194 -9.24 -5.15 -24.10
N SER A 195 -9.38 -6.21 -24.88
CA SER A 195 -10.26 -7.33 -24.58
C SER A 195 -9.65 -8.27 -23.54
N LEU A 196 -10.50 -8.99 -22.82
CA LEU A 196 -10.08 -9.97 -21.82
C LEU A 196 -9.25 -11.11 -22.45
N GLU A 197 -9.61 -11.56 -23.65
CA GLU A 197 -8.89 -12.58 -24.38
C GLU A 197 -7.44 -12.15 -24.67
N ASN A 198 -7.25 -10.93 -25.15
CA ASN A 198 -5.91 -10.39 -25.42
C ASN A 198 -5.12 -10.18 -24.14
N LEU A 199 -5.76 -9.69 -23.08
CA LEU A 199 -5.13 -9.46 -21.79
C LEU A 199 -4.65 -10.79 -21.18
N VAL A 200 -5.50 -11.82 -21.14
CA VAL A 200 -5.14 -13.15 -20.63
C VAL A 200 -3.99 -13.75 -21.44
N ARG A 201 -4.04 -13.65 -22.77
CA ARG A 201 -2.95 -14.11 -23.65
C ARG A 201 -1.65 -13.37 -23.34
N LEU A 202 -1.69 -12.04 -23.23
CA LEU A 202 -0.52 -11.22 -22.90
C LEU A 202 0.06 -11.61 -21.54
N MET A 203 -0.78 -11.78 -20.52
CA MET A 203 -0.32 -12.18 -19.19
C MET A 203 0.25 -13.59 -19.18
N ALA A 204 -0.34 -14.52 -19.93
CA ALA A 204 0.19 -15.88 -20.09
C ALA A 204 1.54 -15.88 -20.84
N ASP A 205 1.68 -15.10 -21.91
CA ASP A 205 2.91 -14.99 -22.68
C ASP A 205 4.06 -14.31 -21.90
N MET A 206 3.72 -13.38 -21.01
CA MET A 206 4.70 -12.68 -20.16
C MET A 206 5.13 -13.51 -18.94
N ASN A 207 4.40 -14.56 -18.63
CA ASN A 207 4.57 -15.34 -17.42
C ASN A 207 4.89 -16.82 -17.76
N ASP A 208 6.20 -17.11 -17.90
CA ASP A 208 6.69 -18.47 -18.17
C ASP A 208 6.52 -19.43 -16.96
N ASP A 209 5.91 -18.97 -15.87
CA ASP A 209 5.73 -19.76 -14.67
C ASP A 209 4.50 -20.70 -14.79
N PRO A 210 4.70 -22.02 -14.85
CA PRO A 210 3.62 -22.99 -15.00
C PRO A 210 2.72 -23.11 -13.75
N ASP A 211 3.05 -22.45 -12.66
CA ASP A 211 2.29 -22.48 -11.41
C ASP A 211 1.17 -21.44 -11.36
N PHE A 212 1.04 -20.59 -12.39
CA PHE A 212 -0.14 -19.77 -12.58
C PHE A 212 -1.23 -20.51 -13.35
N SER A 213 -2.47 -20.35 -12.89
CA SER A 213 -3.66 -20.78 -13.59
C SER A 213 -4.54 -19.61 -13.96
N PHE A 214 -5.28 -19.75 -15.07
CA PHE A 214 -6.30 -18.82 -15.52
C PHE A 214 -7.61 -19.58 -15.59
N GLU A 215 -8.61 -19.16 -14.85
CA GLU A 215 -9.91 -19.82 -14.78
C GLU A 215 -11.04 -18.84 -15.05
N ASP A 216 -12.02 -19.25 -15.86
CA ASP A 216 -13.24 -18.49 -16.05
C ASP A 216 -13.95 -18.31 -14.72
N LEU A 217 -14.32 -17.07 -14.40
CA LEU A 217 -14.99 -16.74 -13.16
C LEU A 217 -16.45 -16.35 -13.43
N ASN A 218 -17.39 -16.94 -12.69
CA ASN A 218 -18.77 -16.52 -12.75
C ASN A 218 -18.91 -15.03 -12.37
N LEU A 219 -19.71 -14.28 -13.11
CA LEU A 219 -19.83 -12.83 -12.92
C LEU A 219 -20.37 -12.45 -11.52
N ALA A 220 -21.27 -13.27 -10.95
CA ALA A 220 -21.77 -13.04 -9.60
C ALA A 220 -20.67 -13.31 -8.54
N ASP A 221 -19.86 -14.35 -8.76
CA ASP A 221 -18.72 -14.66 -7.87
C ASP A 221 -17.64 -13.60 -7.97
N ALA A 222 -17.36 -13.07 -9.17
CA ALA A 222 -16.46 -11.94 -9.35
C ALA A 222 -16.92 -10.71 -8.56
N ARG A 223 -18.23 -10.40 -8.61
CA ARG A 223 -18.82 -9.32 -7.81
C ARG A 223 -18.54 -9.52 -6.33
N GLU A 224 -18.88 -10.68 -5.81
CA GLU A 224 -18.77 -10.95 -4.37
C GLU A 224 -17.32 -10.92 -3.90
N ARG A 225 -16.39 -11.54 -4.65
CA ARG A 225 -14.95 -11.51 -4.32
C ARG A 225 -14.41 -10.09 -4.25
N ILE A 226 -14.70 -9.24 -5.24
CA ILE A 226 -14.22 -7.86 -5.28
C ILE A 226 -14.90 -7.03 -4.19
N THR A 227 -16.22 -7.13 -4.01
CA THR A 227 -16.94 -6.35 -3.00
C THR A 227 -16.43 -6.67 -1.60
N ALA A 228 -16.35 -7.95 -1.24
CA ALA A 228 -15.86 -8.38 0.07
C ALA A 228 -14.40 -7.94 0.31
N ALA A 229 -13.55 -7.96 -0.73
CA ALA A 229 -12.17 -7.52 -0.61
C ALA A 229 -12.04 -5.99 -0.45
N ILE A 230 -12.90 -5.21 -1.11
CA ILE A 230 -12.98 -3.74 -0.92
C ILE A 230 -13.45 -3.41 0.51
N GLU A 231 -14.48 -4.10 0.99
CA GLU A 231 -15.03 -3.89 2.34
C GLU A 231 -14.00 -4.20 3.43
N ARG A 232 -13.24 -5.30 3.29
CA ARG A 232 -12.15 -5.62 4.22
C ARG A 232 -11.04 -4.57 4.19
N GLY A 233 -10.65 -4.11 3.01
CA GLY A 233 -9.67 -3.03 2.89
C GLY A 233 -10.13 -1.74 3.55
N ALA A 234 -11.44 -1.44 3.53
CA ALA A 234 -12.00 -0.26 4.19
C ALA A 234 -11.98 -0.33 5.73
N MET A 235 -11.90 -1.55 6.29
CA MET A 235 -11.78 -1.77 7.74
C MET A 235 -10.33 -1.83 8.22
N THR A 236 -9.36 -1.71 7.31
CA THR A 236 -7.93 -1.81 7.62
C THR A 236 -7.32 -0.41 7.71
N TYR A 237 -6.69 -0.11 8.83
CA TYR A 237 -5.98 1.16 9.03
C TYR A 237 -4.57 0.89 9.57
N PRO A 238 -3.53 1.57 9.02
CA PRO A 238 -3.57 2.35 7.77
C PRO A 238 -3.93 1.49 6.57
N PRO A 239 -4.44 2.09 5.48
CA PRO A 239 -4.83 1.33 4.30
C PRO A 239 -3.64 0.59 3.67
N LEU A 240 -3.76 -0.72 3.52
CA LEU A 240 -2.75 -1.58 2.88
C LEU A 240 -2.94 -1.57 1.35
N GLU A 241 -2.73 -0.43 0.73
CA GLU A 241 -3.01 -0.20 -0.69
C GLU A 241 -1.82 0.42 -1.42
N THR A 242 -1.73 0.17 -2.74
CA THR A 242 -0.74 0.82 -3.60
C THR A 242 -1.16 2.25 -3.94
N ASP A 243 -0.23 3.04 -4.52
CA ASP A 243 -0.52 4.42 -4.96
C ASP A 243 -1.59 4.48 -6.08
N THR A 244 -1.81 3.37 -6.80
CA THR A 244 -2.75 3.29 -7.94
C THR A 244 -4.17 2.94 -7.52
N TRP A 245 -4.34 2.14 -6.48
CA TRP A 245 -5.65 1.68 -6.02
C TRP A 245 -6.64 2.81 -5.73
N PRO A 246 -6.30 3.86 -4.97
CA PRO A 246 -7.24 4.92 -4.65
C PRO A 246 -7.86 5.58 -5.88
N ALA A 247 -7.04 5.83 -6.91
CA ALA A 247 -7.51 6.46 -8.15
C ALA A 247 -8.36 5.51 -9.02
N CYS A 248 -8.10 4.20 -8.96
CA CYS A 248 -8.83 3.18 -9.71
C CYS A 248 -10.09 2.69 -9.01
N ARG A 249 -10.19 2.83 -7.68
CA ARG A 249 -11.30 2.32 -6.88
C ARG A 249 -12.68 2.70 -7.40
N PRO A 250 -13.01 3.97 -7.75
CA PRO A 250 -14.34 4.31 -8.26
C PRO A 250 -14.68 3.61 -9.59
N LEU A 251 -13.70 3.35 -10.45
CA LEU A 251 -13.88 2.57 -11.69
C LEU A 251 -14.20 1.12 -11.39
N VAL A 252 -13.45 0.50 -10.49
CA VAL A 252 -13.66 -0.89 -10.07
C VAL A 252 -15.01 -1.04 -9.38
N GLU A 253 -15.37 -0.14 -8.46
CA GLU A 253 -16.67 -0.12 -7.80
C GLU A 253 -17.81 0.04 -8.83
N TRP A 254 -17.61 0.89 -9.85
CA TRP A 254 -18.59 1.05 -10.95
C TRP A 254 -18.77 -0.25 -11.73
N ALA A 255 -17.68 -0.87 -12.22
CA ALA A 255 -17.74 -2.13 -12.94
C ALA A 255 -18.38 -3.24 -12.09
N THR A 256 -18.02 -3.31 -10.79
CA THR A 256 -18.56 -4.28 -9.84
C THR A 256 -20.07 -4.11 -9.65
N ARG A 257 -20.59 -2.88 -9.64
CA ARG A 257 -22.05 -2.63 -9.56
C ARG A 257 -22.82 -3.13 -10.78
N LEU A 258 -22.18 -3.28 -11.93
CA LEU A 258 -22.80 -3.80 -13.15
C LEU A 258 -22.92 -5.34 -13.14
N LEU A 259 -22.21 -6.02 -12.27
CA LEU A 259 -22.22 -7.47 -12.14
C LEU A 259 -23.48 -7.97 -11.42
N PRO A 260 -23.98 -9.19 -11.74
CA PRO A 260 -25.13 -9.77 -11.06
C PRO A 260 -24.84 -10.04 -9.56
N LEU A 261 -25.92 -10.05 -8.76
CA LEU A 261 -25.89 -10.40 -7.34
C LEU A 261 -25.96 -11.93 -7.14
N GLY A 262 -25.64 -12.39 -5.94
CA GLY A 262 -25.88 -13.77 -5.48
C GLY A 262 -24.72 -14.73 -5.73
N GLY A 263 -23.52 -14.19 -5.92
CA GLY A 263 -22.30 -14.99 -6.02
C GLY A 263 -21.75 -15.44 -4.67
N THR A 264 -20.72 -16.28 -4.75
CA THR A 264 -19.93 -16.76 -3.62
C THR A 264 -18.60 -16.01 -3.61
N GLY A 265 -18.22 -15.42 -2.47
CA GLY A 265 -16.95 -14.74 -2.30
C GLY A 265 -15.75 -15.70 -2.33
N TYR A 266 -14.59 -15.20 -1.93
CA TYR A 266 -13.44 -16.06 -1.70
C TYR A 266 -13.77 -17.05 -0.57
N VAL A 267 -13.73 -18.32 -0.89
CA VAL A 267 -13.96 -19.39 0.08
C VAL A 267 -12.62 -19.83 0.64
N ARG A 268 -12.35 -19.41 1.86
CA ARG A 268 -11.15 -19.84 2.58
C ARG A 268 -11.33 -21.30 3.01
N PRO A 269 -10.31 -22.16 2.87
CA PRO A 269 -10.36 -23.51 3.43
C PRO A 269 -10.62 -23.46 4.94
N THR A 270 -11.46 -24.34 5.42
CA THR A 270 -11.74 -24.48 6.86
C THR A 270 -10.96 -25.66 7.43
N TRP A 271 -10.22 -25.39 8.50
CA TRP A 271 -9.44 -26.39 9.23
C TRP A 271 -9.92 -26.40 10.67
N ASP A 272 -10.64 -27.45 11.05
CA ASP A 272 -10.99 -27.65 12.44
C ASP A 272 -9.82 -28.28 13.23
N GLU A 273 -9.95 -28.29 14.55
CA GLU A 273 -8.92 -28.82 15.45
C GLU A 273 -8.56 -30.29 15.12
N ALA A 274 -9.53 -31.10 14.73
CA ALA A 274 -9.31 -32.51 14.38
C ALA A 274 -8.49 -32.65 13.08
N ALA A 275 -8.83 -31.87 12.05
CA ALA A 275 -8.11 -31.86 10.78
C ALA A 275 -6.66 -31.34 10.95
N THR A 276 -6.49 -30.32 11.77
CA THR A 276 -5.17 -29.75 12.07
C THR A 276 -4.31 -30.74 12.87
N ALA A 277 -4.89 -31.39 13.86
CA ALA A 277 -4.20 -32.43 14.64
C ALA A 277 -3.84 -33.66 13.76
N GLU A 278 -4.72 -34.08 12.85
CA GLU A 278 -4.42 -35.15 11.90
C GLU A 278 -3.27 -34.77 10.97
N LEU A 279 -3.26 -33.53 10.46
CA LEU A 279 -2.18 -33.01 9.63
C LEU A 279 -0.84 -33.02 10.37
N ALA A 280 -0.82 -32.56 11.62
CA ALA A 280 0.36 -32.61 12.48
C ALA A 280 0.87 -34.05 12.70
N ASN A 281 -0.02 -35.00 12.96
CA ASN A 281 0.34 -36.40 13.12
C ASN A 281 0.90 -37.00 11.82
N ARG A 282 0.35 -36.68 10.66
CA ARG A 282 0.91 -37.10 9.35
C ARG A 282 2.29 -36.52 9.12
N PHE A 283 2.51 -35.26 9.48
CA PHE A 283 3.84 -34.65 9.37
C PHE A 283 4.88 -35.39 10.23
N PHE A 284 4.61 -35.59 11.52
CA PHE A 284 5.56 -36.29 12.40
C PHE A 284 5.74 -37.78 12.07
N ALA A 285 4.76 -38.42 11.45
CA ALA A 285 4.90 -39.77 10.91
C ALA A 285 5.66 -39.83 9.57
N SER A 286 5.87 -38.70 8.91
CA SER A 286 6.56 -38.61 7.62
C SER A 286 8.09 -38.64 7.80
N PRO A 287 8.85 -38.94 6.73
CA PRO A 287 10.31 -38.84 6.74
C PRO A 287 10.84 -37.44 7.09
N TYR A 288 10.02 -36.40 6.93
CA TYR A 288 10.39 -35.02 7.19
C TYR A 288 10.32 -34.67 8.69
N GLY A 289 9.34 -35.19 9.42
CA GLY A 289 9.10 -34.88 10.83
C GLY A 289 9.60 -35.93 11.84
N ALA A 290 9.85 -37.19 11.41
CA ALA A 290 10.16 -38.29 12.31
C ALA A 290 11.42 -38.07 13.19
N GLY A 291 12.35 -37.22 12.75
CA GLY A 291 13.57 -36.90 13.50
C GLY A 291 13.42 -35.83 14.56
N ILE A 292 12.30 -35.12 14.56
CA ILE A 292 12.02 -33.95 15.44
C ILE A 292 10.66 -34.12 16.16
N ASP A 293 10.19 -35.35 16.35
CA ASP A 293 8.94 -35.64 17.04
C ASP A 293 9.14 -35.64 18.56
N ASP A 294 9.10 -34.45 19.14
CA ASP A 294 9.07 -34.22 20.57
C ASP A 294 7.99 -33.20 20.96
N ARG A 295 7.85 -32.95 22.25
CA ARG A 295 6.78 -32.09 22.77
C ARG A 295 6.92 -30.63 22.28
N ASP A 296 8.13 -30.11 22.26
CA ASP A 296 8.36 -28.69 21.93
C ASP A 296 8.10 -28.43 20.45
N HIS A 297 8.57 -29.32 19.56
CA HIS A 297 8.27 -29.22 18.13
C HIS A 297 6.77 -29.42 17.83
N ARG A 298 6.06 -30.29 18.58
CA ARG A 298 4.62 -30.45 18.41
C ARG A 298 3.86 -29.18 18.79
N ASN A 299 4.14 -28.60 19.94
CA ASN A 299 3.51 -27.35 20.39
C ASN A 299 3.83 -26.18 19.43
N LEU A 300 5.09 -26.12 18.97
CA LEU A 300 5.48 -25.07 18.03
C LEU A 300 4.83 -25.24 16.67
N LEU A 301 4.65 -26.49 16.19
CA LEU A 301 3.90 -26.76 14.97
C LEU A 301 2.43 -26.31 15.07
N GLU A 302 1.79 -26.47 16.23
CA GLU A 302 0.43 -25.96 16.44
C GLU A 302 0.37 -24.44 16.18
N SER A 303 1.37 -23.68 16.65
CA SER A 303 1.48 -22.24 16.37
C SER A 303 1.67 -21.94 14.89
N LEU A 304 2.52 -22.72 14.17
CA LEU A 304 2.71 -22.55 12.72
C LEU A 304 1.42 -22.89 11.95
N LEU A 305 0.70 -23.92 12.36
CA LEU A 305 -0.57 -24.30 11.76
C LEU A 305 -1.65 -23.26 12.02
N TRP A 306 -1.72 -22.71 13.24
CA TRP A 306 -2.60 -21.60 13.55
C TRP A 306 -2.35 -20.41 12.63
N PHE A 307 -1.09 -19.98 12.47
CA PHE A 307 -0.76 -18.95 11.49
C PHE A 307 -1.26 -19.31 10.09
N ALA A 308 -0.97 -20.51 9.59
CA ALA A 308 -1.27 -20.91 8.23
C ALA A 308 -2.78 -21.12 7.95
N THR A 309 -3.59 -21.41 8.97
CA THR A 309 -5.05 -21.54 8.84
C THR A 309 -5.78 -20.21 8.98
N ASP A 310 -5.31 -19.30 9.83
CA ASP A 310 -6.02 -18.08 10.16
C ASP A 310 -5.54 -16.88 9.32
N TYR A 311 -4.32 -16.92 8.81
CA TYR A 311 -3.70 -15.90 7.98
C TYR A 311 -3.44 -16.39 6.56
N GLY A 312 -3.09 -15.49 5.66
CA GLY A 312 -2.79 -15.82 4.27
C GLY A 312 -3.97 -16.53 3.56
N PRO A 313 -3.69 -17.47 2.66
CA PRO A 313 -4.72 -18.22 1.93
C PRO A 313 -5.55 -19.16 2.82
N GLY A 314 -5.18 -19.37 4.08
CA GLY A 314 -5.85 -20.28 5.01
C GLY A 314 -5.61 -21.77 4.70
N ASP A 315 -4.56 -22.10 3.97
CA ASP A 315 -4.20 -23.47 3.61
C ASP A 315 -2.80 -23.82 4.14
N PRO A 316 -2.69 -24.62 5.21
CA PRO A 316 -1.41 -24.95 5.85
C PRO A 316 -0.48 -25.81 4.97
N LEU A 317 -0.93 -26.21 3.78
CA LEU A 317 -0.10 -26.90 2.80
C LEU A 317 0.49 -25.96 1.74
N ARG A 318 0.22 -24.65 1.82
CA ARG A 318 0.74 -23.63 0.89
C ARG A 318 1.62 -22.65 1.63
N TRP A 319 2.91 -22.79 1.43
CA TRP A 319 3.90 -21.88 2.02
C TRP A 319 4.66 -21.13 0.93
N SER A 320 4.58 -19.83 0.96
CA SER A 320 5.35 -18.95 0.06
C SER A 320 6.51 -18.30 0.79
N SER A 321 7.40 -17.68 0.03
CA SER A 321 8.46 -16.83 0.59
C SER A 321 7.88 -15.66 1.39
N VAL A 322 6.72 -15.12 0.96
CA VAL A 322 6.01 -14.02 1.65
C VAL A 322 5.41 -14.51 2.97
N ALA A 323 4.79 -15.68 2.98
CA ALA A 323 4.24 -16.26 4.21
C ALA A 323 5.34 -16.54 5.25
N VAL A 324 6.51 -17.02 4.80
CA VAL A 324 7.70 -17.23 5.65
C VAL A 324 8.19 -15.90 6.24
N GLU A 325 8.29 -14.85 5.43
CA GLU A 325 8.68 -13.52 5.87
C GLU A 325 7.73 -12.99 6.95
N ILE A 326 6.43 -12.97 6.69
CA ILE A 326 5.42 -12.53 7.65
C ILE A 326 5.50 -13.35 8.94
N LEU A 327 5.63 -14.67 8.85
CA LEU A 327 5.71 -15.53 10.02
C LEU A 327 6.93 -15.23 10.89
N LEU A 328 8.13 -15.19 10.29
CA LEU A 328 9.38 -15.09 11.04
C LEU A 328 9.70 -13.67 11.49
N ILE A 329 9.43 -12.67 10.64
CA ILE A 329 9.81 -11.29 10.95
C ILE A 329 8.77 -10.58 11.79
N ASP A 330 7.50 -10.93 11.59
CA ASP A 330 6.39 -10.20 12.18
C ASP A 330 5.60 -11.05 13.19
N TRP A 331 4.95 -12.11 12.72
CA TRP A 331 3.92 -12.79 13.49
C TRP A 331 4.47 -13.57 14.70
N LEU A 332 5.46 -14.45 14.51
CA LEU A 332 5.96 -15.33 15.57
C LEU A 332 6.60 -14.53 16.72
N PRO A 333 7.49 -13.54 16.46
CA PRO A 333 8.10 -12.76 17.54
C PRO A 333 7.10 -11.94 18.36
N ARG A 334 5.98 -11.54 17.78
CA ARG A 334 4.97 -10.69 18.44
C ARG A 334 3.86 -11.48 19.11
N LYS A 335 3.39 -12.56 18.46
CA LYS A 335 2.23 -13.31 18.92
C LYS A 335 2.54 -14.40 19.93
N ILE A 336 3.73 -14.98 19.87
CA ILE A 336 4.08 -16.13 20.72
C ILE A 336 5.03 -15.68 21.81
N VAL A 337 4.54 -15.62 23.04
CA VAL A 337 5.33 -15.31 24.23
C VAL A 337 5.94 -16.61 24.76
N ALA A 338 7.22 -16.82 24.50
CA ALA A 338 7.94 -18.01 24.94
C ALA A 338 9.44 -17.70 25.06
N GLU A 339 10.19 -18.62 25.69
CA GLU A 339 11.63 -18.50 25.81
C GLU A 339 12.31 -18.53 24.42
N ALA A 340 13.34 -17.70 24.24
CA ALA A 340 14.07 -17.58 22.97
C ALA A 340 14.60 -18.93 22.47
N ASN A 341 15.08 -19.81 23.36
CA ASN A 341 15.55 -21.14 22.99
C ASN A 341 14.46 -22.04 22.41
N TYR A 342 13.21 -21.90 22.87
CA TYR A 342 12.06 -22.61 22.31
C TYR A 342 11.69 -22.06 20.94
N LEU A 343 11.57 -20.74 20.80
CA LEU A 343 11.25 -20.11 19.51
C LEU A 343 12.35 -20.34 18.46
N ALA A 344 13.62 -20.47 18.88
CA ALA A 344 14.74 -20.75 17.98
C ALA A 344 14.63 -22.11 17.25
N LEU A 345 13.71 -22.99 17.65
CA LEU A 345 13.40 -24.23 16.93
C LEU A 345 12.56 -23.99 15.66
N ALA A 346 11.92 -22.83 15.53
CA ALA A 346 10.95 -22.55 14.46
C ALA A 346 11.56 -22.62 13.04
N PRO A 347 12.74 -22.08 12.73
CA PRO A 347 13.28 -22.15 11.38
C PRO A 347 13.51 -23.59 10.90
N ASP A 348 14.07 -24.46 11.73
CA ASP A 348 14.32 -25.87 11.36
C ASP A 348 13.02 -26.66 11.24
N LEU A 349 12.08 -26.44 12.15
CA LEU A 349 10.75 -27.02 12.05
C LEU A 349 10.04 -26.57 10.77
N LEU A 350 10.10 -25.27 10.46
CA LEU A 350 9.48 -24.70 9.26
C LEU A 350 10.10 -25.29 7.98
N ARG A 351 11.41 -25.46 7.91
CA ARG A 351 12.08 -26.14 6.78
C ARG A 351 11.59 -27.56 6.58
N ALA A 352 11.43 -28.30 7.66
CA ALA A 352 10.92 -29.66 7.61
C ALA A 352 9.46 -29.69 7.19
N TYR A 353 8.65 -28.81 7.77
CA TYR A 353 7.23 -28.73 7.49
C TYR A 353 6.92 -28.26 6.06
N VAL A 354 7.60 -27.24 5.54
CA VAL A 354 7.47 -26.77 4.15
C VAL A 354 7.74 -27.89 3.16
N LYS A 355 8.77 -28.70 3.37
CA LYS A 355 9.08 -29.87 2.51
C LYS A 355 7.93 -30.89 2.51
N PHE A 356 7.38 -31.17 3.69
CA PHE A 356 6.23 -32.05 3.83
C PHE A 356 4.99 -31.47 3.14
N ALA A 357 4.62 -30.25 3.47
CA ALA A 357 3.43 -29.57 2.97
C ALA A 357 3.43 -29.47 1.44
N HIS A 358 4.57 -29.06 0.86
CA HIS A 358 4.72 -28.97 -0.59
C HIS A 358 4.68 -30.35 -1.27
N ALA A 359 5.25 -31.39 -0.65
CA ALA A 359 5.13 -32.76 -1.17
C ALA A 359 3.68 -33.27 -1.15
N GLU A 360 2.94 -33.02 -0.06
CA GLU A 360 1.51 -33.37 0.05
C GLU A 360 0.65 -32.64 -0.99
N ARG A 361 0.96 -31.38 -1.27
CA ARG A 361 0.21 -30.54 -2.21
C ARG A 361 0.64 -30.74 -3.67
N GLY A 362 1.78 -31.37 -3.90
CA GLY A 362 2.35 -31.52 -5.24
C GLY A 362 3.00 -30.24 -5.78
N ILE A 363 3.45 -29.35 -4.90
CA ILE A 363 4.17 -28.12 -5.28
C ILE A 363 5.57 -28.51 -5.76
N ARG A 364 5.98 -27.96 -6.89
CA ARG A 364 7.26 -28.31 -7.52
C ARG A 364 8.47 -27.92 -6.68
N ALA A 365 9.56 -28.65 -6.87
CA ALA A 365 10.79 -28.51 -6.08
C ALA A 365 11.45 -27.11 -6.18
N SER A 366 11.31 -26.41 -7.31
CA SER A 366 11.83 -25.04 -7.46
C SER A 366 11.17 -24.08 -6.48
N LEU A 367 9.83 -24.08 -6.37
CA LEU A 367 9.11 -23.24 -5.41
C LEU A 367 9.42 -23.64 -3.96
N THR A 368 9.54 -24.95 -3.70
CA THR A 368 9.98 -25.43 -2.37
C THR A 368 11.35 -24.85 -2.02
N ASN A 369 12.30 -24.87 -2.96
CA ASN A 369 13.65 -24.33 -2.73
C ASN A 369 13.63 -22.80 -2.52
N GLU A 370 12.77 -22.08 -3.23
CA GLU A 370 12.59 -20.63 -3.04
C GLU A 370 12.03 -20.32 -1.64
N THR A 371 11.03 -21.07 -1.20
CA THR A 371 10.48 -20.92 0.15
C THR A 371 11.49 -21.26 1.23
N LEU A 372 12.30 -22.31 1.05
CA LEU A 372 13.39 -22.67 1.97
C LEU A 372 14.48 -21.62 2.01
N ALA A 373 14.82 -21.03 0.85
CA ALA A 373 15.79 -19.92 0.79
C ALA A 373 15.28 -18.66 1.52
N ALA A 374 13.96 -18.45 1.58
CA ALA A 374 13.38 -17.40 2.40
C ALA A 374 13.54 -17.69 3.89
N VAL A 375 13.37 -18.94 4.34
CA VAL A 375 13.68 -19.32 5.74
C VAL A 375 15.14 -19.01 6.07
N ASP A 376 16.08 -19.41 5.18
CA ASP A 376 17.52 -19.16 5.38
C ASP A 376 17.84 -17.65 5.41
N ARG A 377 17.11 -16.86 4.65
CA ARG A 377 17.28 -15.41 4.57
C ARG A 377 16.82 -14.71 5.84
N TYR A 378 15.67 -15.09 6.39
CA TYR A 378 15.03 -14.39 7.50
C TYR A 378 15.39 -14.96 8.87
N GLU A 379 15.97 -16.16 8.95
CA GLU A 379 16.40 -16.79 10.21
C GLU A 379 17.33 -15.91 11.06
N PRO A 380 18.38 -15.25 10.51
CA PRO A 380 19.26 -14.41 11.32
C PRO A 380 18.54 -13.24 11.99
N GLU A 381 17.63 -12.60 11.26
CA GLU A 381 16.83 -11.49 11.78
C GLU A 381 15.82 -11.96 12.81
N PHE A 382 15.14 -13.07 12.55
CA PHE A 382 14.26 -13.73 13.51
C PHE A 382 14.99 -14.06 14.83
N LEU A 383 16.17 -14.70 14.76
CA LEU A 383 16.94 -15.05 15.94
C LEU A 383 17.41 -13.81 16.72
N ALA A 384 17.74 -12.73 16.03
CA ALA A 384 18.04 -11.45 16.66
C ALA A 384 16.81 -10.86 17.35
N ALA A 385 15.64 -10.91 16.70
CA ALA A 385 14.39 -10.40 17.24
C ALA A 385 13.95 -11.13 18.52
N ILE A 386 13.96 -12.46 18.53
CA ILE A 386 13.58 -13.25 19.70
C ILE A 386 14.60 -13.20 20.85
N SER A 387 15.87 -12.87 20.57
CA SER A 387 16.95 -12.74 21.58
C SER A 387 17.05 -11.31 22.12
N SER A 388 16.40 -10.35 21.49
CA SER A 388 16.36 -8.96 21.94
C SER A 388 15.53 -8.84 23.22
N PRO A 389 15.88 -7.94 24.16
CA PRO A 389 15.00 -7.58 25.27
C PRO A 389 13.73 -6.87 24.82
N ARG A 390 13.44 -6.81 23.53
CA ARG A 390 12.16 -6.33 22.98
C ARG A 390 11.02 -7.14 23.55
N LEU A 391 9.98 -6.44 23.89
CA LEU A 391 8.73 -6.99 24.38
C LEU A 391 8.19 -8.02 23.38
N GLN A 392 7.99 -9.25 23.84
CA GLN A 392 7.42 -10.33 23.07
C GLN A 392 5.92 -10.42 23.38
N GLY A 393 5.09 -10.31 22.35
CA GLY A 393 3.65 -10.42 22.44
C GLY A 393 2.92 -9.16 22.93
N PRO A 394 1.62 -9.03 22.66
CA PRO A 394 0.81 -7.84 22.99
C PRO A 394 0.77 -7.56 24.49
N ALA A 395 0.58 -8.59 25.31
CA ALA A 395 0.52 -8.48 26.76
C ALA A 395 1.84 -8.01 27.37
N ALA A 396 2.99 -8.43 26.84
CA ALA A 396 4.30 -7.98 27.27
C ALA A 396 4.55 -6.50 26.86
N LEU A 397 4.04 -6.07 25.71
CA LEU A 397 4.07 -4.67 25.26
C LEU A 397 3.24 -3.77 26.20
N LEU A 398 2.04 -4.21 26.53
CA LEU A 398 1.15 -3.48 27.44
C LEU A 398 1.64 -3.49 28.89
N ALA A 399 2.21 -4.61 29.36
CA ALA A 399 2.79 -4.70 30.70
C ALA A 399 4.05 -3.82 30.85
N ALA A 400 4.89 -3.73 29.83
CA ALA A 400 6.07 -2.85 29.86
C ALA A 400 5.72 -1.37 29.66
N ALA A 401 4.61 -1.08 28.98
CA ALA A 401 4.04 0.25 28.94
C ALA A 401 3.31 0.66 30.23
N GLY A 402 3.23 -0.26 31.23
CA GLY A 402 2.60 0.01 32.53
C GLY A 402 1.07 -0.07 32.55
N PHE A 403 0.45 -0.64 31.51
CA PHE A 403 -1.00 -0.71 31.35
C PHE A 403 -1.63 -2.03 31.82
N LEU A 404 -0.84 -3.06 32.10
CA LEU A 404 -1.32 -4.33 32.67
C LEU A 404 -0.51 -4.69 33.90
N ASP A 405 -1.19 -4.83 35.03
CA ASP A 405 -0.65 -5.50 36.21
C ASP A 405 -0.74 -7.03 36.01
N ASP A 406 0.19 -7.81 36.62
CA ASP A 406 0.22 -9.28 36.58
C ASP A 406 -1.12 -9.96 36.99
N ALA A 407 -2.04 -9.20 37.62
CA ALA A 407 -3.36 -9.66 38.04
C ALA A 407 -4.42 -9.62 36.91
N ASP A 408 -4.28 -8.73 35.94
CA ASP A 408 -5.27 -8.51 34.89
C ASP A 408 -5.20 -9.56 33.78
N LEU A 409 -4.10 -10.30 33.71
CA LEU A 409 -3.85 -11.33 32.70
C LEU A 409 -4.64 -12.64 32.91
N ASN A 410 -5.28 -12.81 34.07
CA ASN A 410 -5.96 -14.07 34.43
C ASN A 410 -7.49 -14.09 34.26
N ASP A 411 -8.15 -12.97 33.98
CA ASP A 411 -9.62 -12.85 34.03
C ASP A 411 -10.28 -12.18 32.82
N ALA A 412 -9.56 -11.94 31.72
CA ALA A 412 -10.10 -11.26 30.53
C ALA A 412 -10.72 -12.25 29.54
N ASP A 413 -11.90 -11.90 29.05
CA ASP A 413 -12.62 -12.55 27.95
C ASP A 413 -11.78 -12.35 26.66
N LEU A 414 -10.97 -13.36 26.31
CA LEU A 414 -9.80 -13.25 25.42
C LEU A 414 -10.14 -13.06 23.95
N ASP A 415 -11.37 -13.35 23.48
CA ASP A 415 -11.68 -13.34 22.05
C ASP A 415 -11.94 -11.93 21.47
N GLY A 416 -12.60 -11.04 22.20
CA GLY A 416 -12.82 -9.67 21.77
C GLY A 416 -11.59 -8.78 22.03
N ALA A 417 -10.95 -8.97 23.19
CA ALA A 417 -9.72 -8.28 23.56
C ALA A 417 -8.54 -8.66 22.63
N ALA A 418 -8.45 -9.92 22.15
CA ALA A 418 -7.38 -10.38 21.28
C ALA A 418 -7.35 -9.64 19.93
N HIS A 419 -8.50 -9.34 19.32
CA HIS A 419 -8.56 -8.61 18.06
C HIS A 419 -8.15 -7.14 18.21
N TYR A 420 -8.58 -6.49 19.29
CA TYR A 420 -8.18 -5.12 19.59
C TYR A 420 -6.69 -5.02 19.94
N LEU A 421 -6.19 -5.95 20.77
CA LEU A 421 -4.78 -6.03 21.15
C LEU A 421 -3.87 -6.30 19.94
N ASP A 422 -4.35 -7.04 18.95
CA ASP A 422 -3.63 -7.30 17.71
C ASP A 422 -3.44 -6.02 16.89
N PHE A 423 -4.52 -5.28 16.69
CA PHE A 423 -4.47 -3.99 15.98
C PHE A 423 -3.59 -2.96 16.71
N ALA A 424 -3.79 -2.80 18.03
CA ALA A 424 -3.01 -1.87 18.83
C ALA A 424 -1.51 -2.23 18.82
N THR A 425 -1.17 -3.51 18.84
CA THR A 425 0.23 -3.96 18.77
C THR A 425 0.90 -3.63 17.45
N ILE A 426 0.20 -3.90 16.33
CA ILE A 426 0.68 -3.55 15.00
C ILE A 426 0.87 -2.04 14.88
N ALA A 427 -0.14 -1.28 15.29
CA ALA A 427 -0.11 0.18 15.22
C ALA A 427 1.00 0.78 16.10
N LEU A 428 1.19 0.27 17.32
CA LEU A 428 2.31 0.68 18.19
C LEU A 428 3.67 0.33 17.59
N GLY A 429 3.81 -0.82 16.92
CA GLY A 429 5.02 -1.18 16.19
C GLY A 429 5.40 -0.13 15.15
N TRP A 430 4.44 0.34 14.36
CA TRP A 430 4.66 1.42 13.40
C TRP A 430 5.04 2.75 14.06
N LEU A 431 4.42 3.08 15.21
CA LEU A 431 4.80 4.28 15.97
C LEU A 431 6.23 4.18 16.50
N PHE A 432 6.66 2.99 16.95
CA PHE A 432 8.04 2.75 17.36
C PHE A 432 9.02 2.94 16.19
N ASP A 433 8.71 2.39 15.04
CA ASP A 433 9.54 2.54 13.84
C ASP A 433 9.60 4.00 13.36
N ALA A 434 8.51 4.74 13.52
CA ALA A 434 8.47 6.15 13.15
C ALA A 434 9.40 7.01 14.02
N VAL A 435 9.50 6.72 15.33
CA VAL A 435 10.26 7.54 16.30
C VAL A 435 11.61 6.97 16.68
N GLY A 436 11.90 5.70 16.34
CA GLY A 436 13.16 5.04 16.66
C GLY A 436 13.11 4.17 17.92
N GLY A 437 11.92 3.75 18.35
CA GLY A 437 11.74 2.78 19.40
C GLY A 437 10.82 3.23 20.55
N PRO A 438 10.51 2.30 21.48
CA PRO A 438 9.56 2.56 22.56
C PRO A 438 10.00 3.67 23.51
N GLU A 439 11.30 3.77 23.83
CA GLU A 439 11.82 4.82 24.72
C GLU A 439 11.65 6.21 24.08
N ALA A 440 11.85 6.32 22.76
CA ALA A 440 11.66 7.55 22.03
C ALA A 440 10.17 7.95 22.00
N LEU A 441 9.26 6.97 21.83
CA LEU A 441 7.83 7.21 21.85
C LEU A 441 7.35 7.70 23.23
N MET A 442 7.82 7.11 24.30
CA MET A 442 7.45 7.50 25.67
C MET A 442 8.01 8.87 26.08
N SER A 443 9.08 9.32 25.46
CA SER A 443 9.70 10.64 25.71
C SER A 443 9.34 11.67 24.62
N LEU A 444 8.43 11.30 23.71
CA LEU A 444 8.04 12.16 22.60
C LEU A 444 7.32 13.41 23.12
N ASP A 445 7.80 14.57 22.71
CA ASP A 445 7.15 15.85 22.90
C ASP A 445 6.70 16.45 21.58
N ASP A 446 5.78 17.38 21.61
CA ASP A 446 5.29 18.13 20.46
C ASP A 446 6.00 19.47 20.27
N ALA A 447 7.17 19.66 20.91
CA ALA A 447 7.93 20.88 20.81
C ALA A 447 8.38 21.11 19.35
N PRO A 448 8.18 22.33 18.80
CA PRO A 448 8.61 22.64 17.45
C PRO A 448 10.11 22.43 17.23
N LEU A 449 10.48 21.89 16.07
CA LEU A 449 11.89 21.82 15.69
C LEU A 449 12.49 23.23 15.66
N PRO A 450 13.63 23.46 16.34
CA PRO A 450 14.25 24.77 16.34
C PRO A 450 14.75 25.13 14.93
N ASP A 451 14.76 26.45 14.62
CA ASP A 451 15.43 26.91 13.41
C ASP A 451 16.93 26.65 13.54
N ARG A 452 17.41 25.73 12.73
CA ARG A 452 18.77 25.25 12.81
C ARG A 452 19.54 25.68 11.57
N GLU A 453 20.76 26.18 11.77
CA GLU A 453 21.68 26.42 10.68
C GLU A 453 22.26 25.12 10.15
N PHE A 454 22.56 25.10 8.83
CA PHE A 454 23.21 23.95 8.19
C PHE A 454 24.66 23.81 8.64
N SER A 455 25.03 22.61 9.09
CA SER A 455 26.39 22.33 9.58
C SER A 455 27.27 21.77 8.46
N TRP A 456 28.35 22.49 8.17
CA TRP A 456 29.35 22.10 7.18
C TRP A 456 30.45 21.18 7.74
N VAL A 457 30.36 20.80 8.99
CA VAL A 457 31.33 19.90 9.65
C VAL A 457 31.32 18.54 8.97
N ASP A 458 32.48 18.00 8.63
CA ASP A 458 32.72 16.70 8.00
C ASP A 458 32.11 16.55 6.58
N ILE A 459 31.77 17.64 5.90
CA ILE A 459 31.37 17.61 4.49
C ILE A 459 32.63 17.76 3.61
N ALA A 460 32.76 16.85 2.63
CA ALA A 460 33.90 16.84 1.73
C ALA A 460 33.99 18.14 0.92
N PRO A 461 35.17 18.83 0.86
CA PRO A 461 35.29 20.15 0.25
C PRO A 461 34.87 20.19 -1.24
N ASP A 462 35.04 19.10 -1.96
CA ASP A 462 34.76 19.00 -3.40
C ASP A 462 33.27 18.92 -3.73
N VAL A 463 32.40 18.72 -2.73
CA VAL A 463 30.94 18.68 -2.92
C VAL A 463 30.24 19.92 -2.33
N VAL A 464 30.93 20.78 -1.63
CA VAL A 464 30.35 21.96 -0.93
C VAL A 464 29.51 22.82 -1.86
N GLU A 465 30.01 23.16 -3.06
CA GLU A 465 29.28 23.98 -4.03
C GLU A 465 27.94 23.32 -4.40
N ARG A 466 27.96 22.03 -4.67
CA ARG A 466 26.76 21.28 -5.03
C ARG A 466 25.76 21.14 -3.87
N VAL A 467 26.25 20.89 -2.68
CA VAL A 467 25.41 20.83 -1.47
C VAL A 467 24.80 22.19 -1.18
N THR A 468 25.55 23.31 -1.41
CA THR A 468 25.02 24.67 -1.27
C THR A 468 23.85 24.92 -2.23
N GLU A 469 23.98 24.53 -3.50
CA GLU A 469 22.89 24.64 -4.48
C GLU A 469 21.63 23.87 -4.01
N VAL A 470 21.80 22.62 -3.57
CA VAL A 470 20.70 21.76 -3.10
C VAL A 470 20.06 22.34 -1.84
N LEU A 471 20.87 22.82 -0.89
CA LEU A 471 20.41 23.47 0.33
C LEU A 471 19.54 24.70 0.03
N ALA A 472 20.01 25.57 -0.87
CA ALA A 472 19.29 26.79 -1.25
C ALA A 472 17.92 26.44 -1.89
N LEU A 473 17.85 25.38 -2.69
CA LEU A 473 16.60 24.90 -3.30
C LEU A 473 15.63 24.32 -2.27
N CYS A 474 16.13 23.53 -1.30
CA CYS A 474 15.32 23.01 -0.21
C CYS A 474 14.78 24.14 0.69
N ASP A 475 15.65 25.06 1.09
CA ASP A 475 15.27 26.21 1.91
C ASP A 475 14.20 27.07 1.22
N GLN A 476 14.37 27.35 -0.07
CA GLN A 476 13.40 28.13 -0.83
C GLN A 476 12.04 27.41 -0.92
N PHE A 477 12.03 26.10 -1.16
CA PHE A 477 10.80 25.31 -1.18
C PHE A 477 10.08 25.35 0.17
N CYS A 478 10.82 25.18 1.26
CA CYS A 478 10.23 25.23 2.61
C CYS A 478 9.66 26.61 2.95
N ILE A 479 10.34 27.69 2.53
CA ILE A 479 9.84 29.07 2.71
C ILE A 479 8.57 29.32 1.89
N ASP A 480 8.51 28.84 0.65
CA ASP A 480 7.41 29.13 -0.28
C ASP A 480 6.16 28.27 -0.02
N LYS A 481 6.33 27.06 0.51
CA LYS A 481 5.28 26.02 0.54
C LYS A 481 5.04 25.38 1.89
N LEU A 482 6.00 25.46 2.82
CA LEU A 482 5.97 24.78 4.11
C LEU A 482 6.30 25.79 5.23
N ASP A 483 7.13 25.36 6.19
CA ASP A 483 7.52 26.17 7.34
C ASP A 483 8.98 25.97 7.75
N ILE A 484 9.33 26.52 8.91
CA ILE A 484 10.66 26.51 9.48
C ILE A 484 11.07 25.11 9.99
N GLU A 485 10.11 24.31 10.46
CA GLU A 485 10.37 22.96 10.96
C GLU A 485 10.77 22.03 9.82
N TYR A 486 10.01 22.05 8.71
CA TYR A 486 10.37 21.31 7.50
C TYR A 486 11.74 21.73 6.95
N ARG A 487 12.06 23.02 7.03
CA ARG A 487 13.39 23.51 6.65
C ARG A 487 14.49 22.90 7.51
N SER A 488 14.29 22.87 8.83
CA SER A 488 15.25 22.30 9.77
C SER A 488 15.43 20.79 9.56
N ALA A 489 14.34 20.06 9.34
CA ALA A 489 14.36 18.63 9.03
C ALA A 489 15.09 18.35 7.68
N CYS A 490 14.80 19.12 6.62
CA CYS A 490 15.49 19.01 5.33
C CYS A 490 17.00 19.27 5.45
N ARG A 491 17.40 20.27 6.22
CA ARG A 491 18.81 20.58 6.50
C ARG A 491 19.50 19.43 7.23
N THR A 492 18.87 18.90 8.27
CA THR A 492 19.37 17.73 9.02
C THR A 492 19.58 16.52 8.13
N PHE A 493 18.58 16.19 7.30
CA PHE A 493 18.69 15.06 6.39
C PHE A 493 19.78 15.28 5.33
N LEU A 494 19.84 16.47 4.71
CA LEU A 494 20.89 16.82 3.73
C LEU A 494 22.29 16.71 4.33
N GLU A 495 22.50 17.15 5.58
CA GLU A 495 23.77 17.00 6.29
C GLU A 495 24.18 15.53 6.41
N ARG A 496 23.25 14.65 6.83
CA ARG A 496 23.52 13.21 6.97
C ARG A 496 23.86 12.56 5.64
N VAL A 497 23.11 12.88 4.58
CA VAL A 497 23.41 12.41 3.22
C VAL A 497 24.80 12.86 2.75
N ALA A 498 25.14 14.14 2.95
CA ALA A 498 26.40 14.71 2.47
C ALA A 498 27.63 14.16 3.22
N ARG A 499 27.47 13.79 4.50
CA ARG A 499 28.50 13.14 5.31
C ARG A 499 28.63 11.65 4.99
N GLY A 500 27.50 10.94 4.84
CA GLY A 500 27.47 9.49 4.68
C GLY A 500 27.99 9.04 3.31
N ASP A 501 27.54 9.65 2.21
CA ASP A 501 28.05 9.37 0.86
C ASP A 501 28.19 10.62 -0.01
N PRO A 502 29.32 11.34 0.08
CA PRO A 502 29.59 12.51 -0.77
C PRO A 502 29.56 12.19 -2.28
N ALA A 503 29.75 10.93 -2.70
CA ALA A 503 29.75 10.53 -4.10
C ALA A 503 28.41 10.81 -4.79
N ILE A 504 27.32 10.88 -4.05
CA ILE A 504 26.00 11.25 -4.53
C ILE A 504 26.02 12.65 -5.18
N PHE A 505 26.75 13.60 -4.59
CA PHE A 505 26.83 14.98 -5.05
C PHE A 505 27.89 15.21 -6.14
N ARG A 506 28.77 14.23 -6.41
CA ARG A 506 29.73 14.24 -7.52
C ARG A 506 29.13 13.84 -8.86
N ARG A 507 27.95 13.17 -8.85
CA ARG A 507 27.28 12.71 -10.07
C ARG A 507 26.64 13.91 -10.81
N LYS A 508 26.56 13.81 -12.16
CA LYS A 508 25.91 14.82 -13.03
C LYS A 508 24.37 14.84 -12.90
N ALA A 509 23.83 14.59 -11.71
CA ALA A 509 22.40 14.67 -11.48
C ALA A 509 22.00 16.13 -11.21
N SER A 510 20.78 16.54 -11.59
CA SER A 510 20.25 17.89 -11.34
C SER A 510 20.16 18.19 -9.85
N SER A 511 20.54 19.41 -9.42
CA SER A 511 20.34 19.90 -8.06
C SER A 511 18.85 19.94 -7.69
N ASN A 512 17.97 20.22 -8.66
CA ASN A 512 16.52 20.17 -8.48
C ASN A 512 16.03 18.77 -8.12
N THR A 513 16.55 17.74 -8.78
CA THR A 513 16.18 16.35 -8.47
C THR A 513 16.67 15.93 -7.08
N ALA A 514 17.85 16.40 -6.68
CA ALA A 514 18.39 16.15 -5.35
C ALA A 514 17.57 16.86 -4.26
N ALA A 515 17.25 18.14 -4.45
CA ALA A 515 16.42 18.90 -3.53
C ALA A 515 15.01 18.32 -3.42
N ALA A 516 14.39 17.98 -4.55
CA ALA A 516 13.10 17.33 -4.56
C ALA A 516 13.09 15.97 -3.84
N ALA A 517 14.16 15.18 -3.96
CA ALA A 517 14.28 13.91 -3.25
C ALA A 517 14.38 14.09 -1.74
N ILE A 518 15.10 15.12 -1.26
CA ILE A 518 15.20 15.48 0.15
C ILE A 518 13.83 15.94 0.67
N CYS A 519 13.20 16.91 0.01
CA CYS A 519 11.89 17.42 0.42
C CYS A 519 10.81 16.33 0.36
N TRP A 520 10.90 15.41 -0.61
CA TRP A 520 10.01 14.27 -0.72
C TRP A 520 10.20 13.29 0.45
N THR A 521 11.45 12.99 0.82
CA THR A 521 11.74 12.10 1.95
C THR A 521 11.18 12.68 3.25
N ILE A 522 11.49 13.94 3.54
CA ILE A 522 10.99 14.60 4.75
C ILE A 522 9.47 14.76 4.72
N GLY A 523 8.89 15.03 3.54
CA GLY A 523 7.44 15.06 3.38
C GLY A 523 6.77 13.71 3.62
N LYS A 524 7.40 12.60 3.18
CA LYS A 524 6.89 11.24 3.45
C LYS A 524 7.00 10.85 4.92
N VAL A 525 8.12 11.13 5.57
CA VAL A 525 8.35 10.85 6.99
C VAL A 525 7.33 11.59 7.87
N ASN A 526 6.89 12.77 7.46
CA ASN A 526 5.93 13.61 8.16
C ASN A 526 4.50 13.53 7.59
N GLU A 527 4.21 12.56 6.74
CA GLU A 527 2.90 12.34 6.10
C GLU A 527 2.31 13.61 5.42
N LEU A 528 3.19 14.47 4.90
CA LEU A 528 2.81 15.72 4.23
C LEU A 528 1.96 15.47 2.97
N PHE A 529 2.23 14.36 2.25
CA PHE A 529 1.59 14.05 0.97
C PHE A 529 0.28 13.28 1.20
N THR A 530 -0.76 14.01 1.48
CA THR A 530 -2.12 13.48 1.67
C THR A 530 -3.03 13.85 0.52
N SER A 531 -4.18 13.22 0.42
CA SER A 531 -5.21 13.59 -0.57
C SER A 531 -5.72 15.03 -0.41
N ARG A 532 -5.50 15.65 0.74
CA ARG A 532 -5.97 16.98 1.13
C ARG A 532 -4.87 18.00 1.32
N GLY A 533 -3.65 17.52 1.57
CA GLY A 533 -2.46 18.35 1.71
C GLY A 533 -1.75 18.57 0.37
N MET A 534 -0.46 18.80 0.45
CA MET A 534 0.41 18.87 -0.71
C MET A 534 0.44 17.49 -1.42
N ARG A 535 0.40 17.48 -2.74
CA ARG A 535 0.57 16.25 -3.53
C ARG A 535 2.00 16.14 -4.02
N VAL A 536 2.48 14.91 -4.23
CA VAL A 536 3.80 14.67 -4.81
C VAL A 536 3.97 15.39 -6.17
N MET A 537 2.88 15.51 -6.95
CA MET A 537 2.91 16.25 -8.21
C MET A 537 3.15 17.76 -8.02
N ASP A 538 2.71 18.34 -6.91
CA ASP A 538 2.94 19.77 -6.62
C ASP A 538 4.42 20.02 -6.28
N LEU A 539 5.04 19.08 -5.54
CA LEU A 539 6.48 19.09 -5.30
C LEU A 539 7.28 18.95 -6.60
N THR A 540 6.95 17.96 -7.44
CA THR A 540 7.69 17.73 -8.69
C THR A 540 7.51 18.85 -9.69
N ALA A 541 6.33 19.48 -9.73
CA ALA A 541 6.06 20.67 -10.54
C ALA A 541 6.88 21.88 -10.06
N TYR A 542 7.01 22.08 -8.74
CA TYR A 542 7.83 23.17 -8.17
C TYR A 542 9.30 23.07 -8.61
N PHE A 543 9.87 21.86 -8.55
CA PHE A 543 11.26 21.63 -8.96
C PHE A 543 11.44 21.40 -10.47
N ALA A 544 10.36 21.45 -11.26
CA ALA A 544 10.35 21.22 -12.72
C ALA A 544 10.97 19.88 -13.12
N ILE A 545 10.61 18.79 -12.41
CA ILE A 545 11.12 17.43 -12.64
C ILE A 545 9.97 16.44 -12.84
N SER A 546 10.27 15.25 -13.43
CA SER A 546 9.30 14.17 -13.57
C SER A 546 9.20 13.32 -12.30
N GLN A 547 8.01 12.79 -12.02
CA GLN A 547 7.73 12.01 -10.79
C GLN A 547 8.60 10.75 -10.65
N GLY A 548 8.90 10.05 -11.75
CA GLY A 548 9.56 8.74 -11.72
C GLY A 548 11.01 8.72 -11.21
N GLY A 549 11.67 9.88 -11.12
CA GLY A 549 13.07 9.96 -10.68
C GLY A 549 13.26 10.30 -9.20
N VAL A 550 12.21 10.79 -8.52
CA VAL A 550 12.32 11.34 -7.16
C VAL A 550 12.46 10.21 -6.13
N SER A 551 11.58 9.24 -6.15
CA SER A 551 11.59 8.13 -5.19
C SER A 551 12.86 7.28 -5.26
N GLN A 552 13.35 6.99 -6.48
CA GLN A 552 14.59 6.25 -6.66
C GLN A 552 15.81 7.04 -6.15
N ARG A 553 15.78 8.36 -6.34
CA ARG A 553 16.84 9.25 -5.83
C ARG A 553 16.78 9.34 -4.31
N ALA A 554 15.59 9.46 -3.74
CA ALA A 554 15.34 9.48 -2.30
C ALA A 554 15.85 8.20 -1.63
N GLU A 555 15.57 7.03 -2.18
CA GLU A 555 16.07 5.75 -1.67
C GLU A 555 17.61 5.70 -1.62
N THR A 556 18.27 6.24 -2.65
CA THR A 556 19.73 6.34 -2.64
C THR A 556 20.23 7.26 -1.52
N MET A 557 19.51 8.36 -1.22
CA MET A 557 19.87 9.31 -0.18
C MET A 557 19.59 8.79 1.22
N ILE A 558 18.48 8.07 1.42
CA ILE A 558 18.13 7.41 2.68
C ILE A 558 19.26 6.45 3.09
N ARG A 559 19.69 5.58 2.18
CA ARG A 559 20.83 4.68 2.43
C ARG A 559 22.14 5.42 2.70
N ALA A 560 22.39 6.51 1.99
CA ALA A 560 23.60 7.33 2.20
C ALA A 560 23.59 8.03 3.57
N ALA A 561 22.43 8.40 4.07
CA ALA A 561 22.26 8.98 5.40
C ALA A 561 22.39 7.93 6.53
N GLY A 562 22.56 6.65 6.20
CA GLY A 562 22.73 5.55 7.16
C GLY A 562 21.41 4.95 7.66
N TYR A 563 20.28 5.26 7.00
CA TYR A 563 19.00 4.66 7.36
C TYR A 563 18.72 3.39 6.56
N GLU A 564 18.22 2.39 7.22
CA GLU A 564 17.62 1.22 6.60
C GLU A 564 16.14 1.52 6.35
N ARG A 565 15.69 1.30 5.14
CA ARG A 565 14.28 1.45 4.80
C ARG A 565 13.54 0.20 5.25
N ALA A 566 12.54 0.34 6.10
CA ALA A 566 11.52 -0.69 6.23
C ALA A 566 10.84 -0.89 4.86
N ASP A 567 10.77 -2.13 4.38
CA ASP A 567 10.29 -2.48 3.02
C ASP A 567 8.76 -2.33 2.85
N GLU A 568 8.09 -1.51 3.65
CA GLU A 568 6.66 -1.26 3.53
C GLU A 568 6.33 -0.27 2.41
N PRO A 569 5.46 -0.63 1.47
CA PRO A 569 5.08 0.25 0.37
C PRO A 569 4.27 1.46 0.88
N GLY A 570 4.81 2.65 0.71
CA GLY A 570 4.07 3.90 0.91
C GLY A 570 4.46 4.72 2.14
N VAL A 571 4.86 4.11 3.23
CA VAL A 571 5.32 4.79 4.45
C VAL A 571 6.85 4.76 4.52
N ILE A 572 7.46 5.87 4.93
CA ILE A 572 8.90 5.94 5.21
C ILE A 572 9.06 6.30 6.69
N ASN A 573 9.45 5.32 7.48
CA ASN A 573 9.86 5.51 8.86
C ASN A 573 11.40 5.49 8.92
N LEU A 574 11.99 6.53 9.47
CA LEU A 574 13.44 6.64 9.61
C LEU A 574 13.90 6.54 11.07
N GLY A 575 12.96 6.46 12.01
CA GLY A 575 13.24 6.29 13.44
C GLY A 575 14.05 7.46 14.04
N ASP A 576 13.79 8.68 13.60
CA ASP A 576 14.63 9.82 13.92
C ASP A 576 13.82 11.08 14.23
N LEU A 577 13.80 11.45 15.50
CA LEU A 577 13.04 12.58 16.01
C LEU A 577 13.47 13.93 15.41
N ASP A 578 14.74 14.07 15.02
CA ASP A 578 15.23 15.31 14.39
C ASP A 578 14.64 15.57 13.00
N LEU A 579 13.96 14.59 12.43
CA LEU A 579 13.30 14.67 11.14
C LEU A 579 11.77 14.79 11.23
N LEU A 580 11.19 14.67 12.44
CA LEU A 580 9.75 14.78 12.68
C LEU A 580 9.37 16.19 13.13
N VAL A 581 8.46 16.84 12.38
CA VAL A 581 7.89 18.14 12.76
C VAL A 581 6.91 18.00 13.94
N SER A 582 6.67 19.05 14.68
CA SER A 582 5.80 19.07 15.87
C SER A 582 4.40 18.51 15.59
N ALA A 583 3.81 18.85 14.45
CA ALA A 583 2.49 18.35 14.05
C ALA A 583 2.49 16.81 13.91
N ARG A 584 3.55 16.21 13.34
CA ARG A 584 3.68 14.76 13.23
C ARG A 584 3.92 14.11 14.59
N ARG A 585 4.74 14.70 15.43
CA ARG A 585 4.97 14.23 16.79
C ARG A 585 3.69 14.24 17.63
N ALA A 586 2.91 15.33 17.56
CA ALA A 586 1.61 15.42 18.23
C ALA A 586 0.62 14.36 17.72
N GLN A 587 0.61 14.09 16.41
CA GLN A 587 -0.21 13.03 15.82
C GLN A 587 0.21 11.64 16.33
N ILE A 588 1.51 11.35 16.38
CA ILE A 588 2.05 10.09 16.89
C ILE A 588 1.69 9.93 18.37
N SER A 589 1.86 10.97 19.19
CA SER A 589 1.50 10.96 20.62
C SER A 589 0.01 10.70 20.82
N MET A 590 -0.84 11.40 20.06
CA MET A 590 -2.29 11.18 20.11
C MET A 590 -2.70 9.76 19.71
N LEU A 591 -2.07 9.21 18.65
CA LEU A 591 -2.32 7.82 18.22
C LEU A 591 -1.88 6.83 19.31
N CYS A 592 -0.75 7.09 19.95
CA CYS A 592 -0.28 6.30 21.08
C CYS A 592 -1.30 6.32 22.22
N ASP A 593 -1.77 7.50 22.64
CA ASP A 593 -2.75 7.64 23.69
C ASP A 593 -4.07 6.90 23.37
N LEU A 594 -4.53 7.01 22.13
CA LEU A 594 -5.75 6.34 21.66
C LEU A 594 -5.60 4.81 21.65
N LEU A 595 -4.43 4.29 21.27
CA LEU A 595 -4.16 2.85 21.25
C LEU A 595 -3.99 2.27 22.66
N LEU A 596 -3.63 3.10 23.61
CA LEU A 596 -3.38 2.70 24.99
C LEU A 596 -4.60 2.90 25.91
N ASP A 597 -5.60 3.66 25.49
CA ASP A 597 -6.87 3.87 26.22
C ASP A 597 -8.06 3.37 25.38
N PRO A 598 -8.46 2.09 25.54
CA PRO A 598 -9.57 1.49 24.79
C PRO A 598 -10.92 2.17 25.02
N ASP A 599 -11.13 2.77 26.18
CA ASP A 599 -12.40 3.43 26.57
C ASP A 599 -12.58 4.80 25.88
N SER A 600 -11.54 5.30 25.20
CA SER A 600 -11.61 6.56 24.43
C SER A 600 -12.32 6.40 23.06
N LEU A 601 -12.73 5.16 22.69
CA LEU A 601 -13.41 4.85 21.42
C LEU A 601 -14.94 4.74 21.53
N ASP A 602 -15.53 4.86 22.73
CA ASP A 602 -16.98 4.99 22.96
C ASP A 602 -17.42 6.50 22.91
#